data_9441683ea2bd04c2d4a922b6e92220bc
#
_entry.id   9441683ea2bd04c2d4a922b6e92220bc
#
_cell.length_a   1.000
_cell.length_b   1.000
_cell.length_c   1.000
_cell.angle_alpha   90.00
_cell.angle_beta   90.00
_cell.angle_gamma   90.00
#
_symmetry.space_group_name_H-M   'P 1'
#
loop_
_entity.id
_entity.type
_entity.pdbx_description
1 polymer ?
#
loop_
_entity_poly.entity_id
_entity_poly.type
_entity_poly.pdbx_seq_one_letter_code
_entity_poly.pdbx_strand_id
1 'polypeptide(L)'
;FSSSEEPVTISVIGDTGKAKEKIVDFVDAYNTFSTTAKEMSKFDKATNTAAPLLSDRTLAQAVNEIATTSIATVQGLPQTDNMLFSIGIRLNDQGAMTIDQKKLGEKVEEDFATVANLFRSHGESDQPGVTFVGSTDETQINSDGFKIDVKQASEKGYYLGTPLPPMITVNETNDTISIISGGR
;
A
#
# COMPACT_ATOMS: atom_id res chain seq x y z
N PHE A 1 -34.56 -8.32 8.87
CA PHE A 1 -33.46 -9.06 8.23
C PHE A 1 -33.98 -10.45 7.91
N SER A 2 -33.93 -10.86 6.63
CA SER A 2 -34.19 -12.23 6.23
C SER A 2 -32.89 -13.01 6.17
N SER A 3 -32.87 -14.22 6.71
CA SER A 3 -31.75 -15.14 6.53
C SER A 3 -31.80 -15.71 5.12
N SER A 4 -30.67 -15.79 4.43
CA SER A 4 -30.51 -16.53 3.17
C SER A 4 -29.93 -17.89 3.49
N GLU A 5 -30.49 -18.95 2.94
CA GLU A 5 -29.94 -20.31 3.05
C GLU A 5 -28.75 -20.53 2.10
N GLU A 6 -28.56 -19.62 1.13
CA GLU A 6 -27.41 -19.65 0.23
C GLU A 6 -26.32 -18.65 0.65
N PRO A 7 -25.04 -19.00 0.51
CA PRO A 7 -23.95 -18.11 0.84
C PRO A 7 -23.97 -16.88 -0.07
N VAL A 8 -23.96 -15.70 0.54
CA VAL A 8 -23.85 -14.41 -0.19
C VAL A 8 -22.37 -14.10 -0.39
N THR A 9 -21.94 -14.03 -1.63
CA THR A 9 -20.58 -13.62 -1.98
C THR A 9 -20.53 -12.10 -2.16
N ILE A 10 -19.70 -11.42 -1.39
CA ILE A 10 -19.42 -9.99 -1.53
C ILE A 10 -18.05 -9.85 -2.18
N SER A 11 -18.01 -9.26 -3.37
CA SER A 11 -16.75 -8.93 -4.05
C SER A 11 -16.44 -7.45 -3.84
N VAL A 12 -15.26 -7.16 -3.33
CA VAL A 12 -14.72 -5.80 -3.24
C VAL A 12 -13.74 -5.61 -4.39
N ILE A 13 -14.11 -4.78 -5.35
CA ILE A 13 -13.28 -4.47 -6.51
C ILE A 13 -12.70 -3.07 -6.33
N GLY A 14 -11.41 -2.90 -6.60
CA GLY A 14 -10.77 -1.59 -6.61
C GLY A 14 -11.39 -0.66 -7.66
N ASP A 15 -11.61 0.60 -7.28
CA ASP A 15 -12.09 1.63 -8.22
C ASP A 15 -10.92 2.08 -9.11
N THR A 16 -10.81 1.45 -10.28
CA THR A 16 -9.76 1.72 -11.27
C THR A 16 -9.81 3.17 -11.80
N GLY A 17 -11.00 3.76 -11.88
CA GLY A 17 -11.19 5.14 -12.32
C GLY A 17 -10.59 6.13 -11.32
N LYS A 18 -10.94 5.98 -10.04
CA LYS A 18 -10.37 6.81 -8.97
C LYS A 18 -8.86 6.60 -8.81
N ALA A 19 -8.37 5.37 -9.02
CA ALA A 19 -6.94 5.12 -8.97
C ALA A 19 -6.19 5.87 -10.06
N LYS A 20 -6.68 5.84 -11.31
CA LYS A 20 -6.11 6.62 -12.42
C LYS A 20 -6.12 8.12 -12.10
N GLU A 21 -7.23 8.66 -11.59
CA GLU A 21 -7.33 10.06 -11.18
C GLU A 21 -6.26 10.42 -10.14
N LYS A 22 -6.09 9.60 -9.09
CA LYS A 22 -5.08 9.84 -8.06
C LYS A 22 -3.64 9.75 -8.56
N ILE A 23 -3.38 8.90 -9.52
CA ILE A 23 -2.07 8.83 -10.17
C ILE A 23 -1.80 10.10 -11.00
N VAL A 24 -2.80 10.60 -11.70
CA VAL A 24 -2.69 11.88 -12.42
C VAL A 24 -2.48 13.02 -11.44
N ASP A 25 -3.27 13.11 -10.36
CA ASP A 25 -3.11 14.11 -9.30
C ASP A 25 -1.67 14.11 -8.74
N PHE A 26 -1.09 12.93 -8.51
CA PHE A 26 0.29 12.79 -8.05
C PHE A 26 1.29 13.39 -9.05
N VAL A 27 1.16 13.07 -10.33
CA VAL A 27 2.05 13.60 -11.38
C VAL A 27 1.92 15.11 -11.52
N ASP A 28 0.70 15.65 -11.45
CA ASP A 28 0.44 17.08 -11.51
C ASP A 28 1.01 17.81 -10.30
N ALA A 29 0.88 17.23 -9.10
CA ALA A 29 1.47 17.77 -7.88
C ALA A 29 3.01 17.80 -7.96
N TYR A 30 3.62 16.71 -8.45
CA TYR A 30 5.06 16.67 -8.68
C TYR A 30 5.52 17.76 -9.68
N ASN A 31 4.84 17.90 -10.80
CA ASN A 31 5.16 18.89 -11.83
C ASN A 31 4.99 20.33 -11.31
N THR A 32 3.96 20.58 -10.52
CA THR A 32 3.73 21.86 -9.85
C THR A 32 4.88 22.18 -8.89
N PHE A 33 5.27 21.22 -8.04
CA PHE A 33 6.41 21.36 -7.14
C PHE A 33 7.70 21.64 -7.92
N SER A 34 8.02 20.83 -8.93
CA SER A 34 9.23 20.98 -9.75
C SER A 34 9.30 22.34 -10.46
N THR A 35 8.16 22.80 -11.00
CA THR A 35 8.07 24.10 -11.67
C THR A 35 8.26 25.23 -10.68
N THR A 36 7.57 25.19 -9.52
CA THR A 36 7.70 26.20 -8.47
C THR A 36 9.13 26.28 -7.95
N ALA A 37 9.77 25.13 -7.70
CA ALA A 37 11.16 25.08 -7.26
C ALA A 37 12.12 25.74 -8.27
N LYS A 38 11.94 25.46 -9.57
CA LYS A 38 12.69 26.09 -10.65
C LYS A 38 12.48 27.60 -10.70
N GLU A 39 11.22 28.05 -10.58
CA GLU A 39 10.89 29.48 -10.56
C GLU A 39 11.55 30.19 -9.37
N MET A 40 11.54 29.56 -8.19
CA MET A 40 12.14 30.13 -6.99
C MET A 40 13.67 30.12 -6.98
N SER A 41 14.32 29.31 -7.82
CA SER A 41 15.78 29.16 -7.90
C SER A 41 16.40 29.75 -9.17
N LYS A 42 15.62 30.34 -10.07
CA LYS A 42 16.14 30.89 -11.32
C LYS A 42 16.75 32.28 -11.16
N PHE A 43 17.65 32.60 -12.08
CA PHE A 43 18.12 33.97 -12.32
C PHE A 43 17.45 34.52 -13.58
N ASP A 44 16.75 35.63 -13.45
CA ASP A 44 16.15 36.31 -14.60
C ASP A 44 17.17 37.27 -15.23
N LYS A 45 17.65 36.89 -16.39
CA LYS A 45 18.65 37.71 -17.14
C LYS A 45 18.06 38.98 -17.75
N ALA A 46 16.75 39.01 -18.02
CA ALA A 46 16.09 40.15 -18.63
C ALA A 46 15.92 41.31 -17.64
N THR A 47 15.58 40.97 -16.41
CA THR A 47 15.40 41.95 -15.32
C THR A 47 16.61 42.05 -14.41
N ASN A 48 17.66 41.25 -14.63
CA ASN A 48 18.84 41.13 -13.79
C ASN A 48 18.52 40.90 -12.32
N THR A 49 17.52 40.06 -12.06
CA THR A 49 17.02 39.73 -10.70
C THR A 49 17.21 38.27 -10.36
N ALA A 50 17.62 38.01 -9.13
CA ALA A 50 17.69 36.66 -8.57
C ALA A 50 16.37 36.28 -7.88
N ALA A 51 15.88 35.07 -8.11
CA ALA A 51 14.79 34.55 -7.34
C ALA A 51 15.20 34.32 -5.86
N PRO A 52 14.23 34.29 -4.91
CA PRO A 52 14.54 34.27 -3.47
C PRO A 52 15.41 33.08 -3.02
N LEU A 53 15.33 31.94 -3.70
CA LEU A 53 16.05 30.72 -3.37
C LEU A 53 17.13 30.38 -4.40
N LEU A 54 17.62 31.38 -5.14
CA LEU A 54 18.75 31.17 -6.06
C LEU A 54 19.95 30.64 -5.27
N SER A 55 20.49 29.50 -5.68
CA SER A 55 21.60 28.79 -5.02
C SER A 55 21.28 28.18 -3.63
N ASP A 56 20.01 28.06 -3.25
CA ASP A 56 19.63 27.34 -2.05
C ASP A 56 19.90 25.83 -2.25
N ARG A 57 20.79 25.29 -1.42
CA ARG A 57 21.17 23.87 -1.49
C ARG A 57 20.10 22.95 -0.97
N THR A 58 19.32 23.37 0.02
CA THR A 58 18.26 22.58 0.62
C THR A 58 17.16 22.34 -0.40
N LEU A 59 16.75 23.39 -1.13
CA LEU A 59 15.79 23.26 -2.21
C LEU A 59 16.31 22.34 -3.31
N ALA A 60 17.56 22.50 -3.73
CA ALA A 60 18.17 21.66 -4.76
C ALA A 60 18.25 20.19 -4.34
N GLN A 61 18.59 19.91 -3.08
CA GLN A 61 18.58 18.56 -2.51
C GLN A 61 17.16 17.97 -2.48
N ALA A 62 16.17 18.70 -1.99
CA ALA A 62 14.79 18.25 -1.93
C ALA A 62 14.25 17.90 -3.33
N VAL A 63 14.49 18.74 -4.33
CA VAL A 63 14.09 18.47 -5.72
C VAL A 63 14.73 17.19 -6.25
N ASN A 64 16.04 17.02 -6.02
CA ASN A 64 16.75 15.84 -6.48
C ASN A 64 16.31 14.57 -5.75
N GLU A 65 16.10 14.65 -4.44
CA GLU A 65 15.65 13.51 -3.63
C GLU A 65 14.25 13.05 -4.04
N ILE A 66 13.30 13.96 -4.20
CA ILE A 66 11.95 13.64 -4.68
C ILE A 66 12.01 13.04 -6.09
N ALA A 67 12.81 13.60 -6.99
CA ALA A 67 12.95 13.07 -8.35
C ALA A 67 13.52 11.64 -8.35
N THR A 68 14.62 11.41 -7.62
CA THR A 68 15.28 10.10 -7.57
C THR A 68 14.41 9.05 -6.87
N THR A 69 13.76 9.41 -5.77
CA THR A 69 12.83 8.51 -5.07
C THR A 69 11.63 8.13 -5.95
N SER A 70 11.11 9.09 -6.71
CA SER A 70 9.96 8.84 -7.60
C SER A 70 10.25 7.86 -8.74
N ILE A 71 11.51 7.72 -9.17
CA ILE A 71 11.90 6.77 -10.22
C ILE A 71 12.61 5.53 -9.67
N ALA A 72 12.77 5.44 -8.36
CA ALA A 72 13.44 4.33 -7.71
C ALA A 72 12.65 3.01 -7.89
N THR A 73 13.39 1.93 -7.79
CA THR A 73 12.81 0.58 -7.79
C THR A 73 12.10 0.30 -6.47
N VAL A 74 10.85 -0.12 -6.53
CA VAL A 74 10.11 -0.59 -5.36
C VAL A 74 10.54 -2.03 -5.06
N GLN A 75 11.09 -2.23 -3.87
CA GLN A 75 11.52 -3.55 -3.42
C GLN A 75 10.33 -4.48 -3.19
N GLY A 76 10.51 -5.78 -3.44
CA GLY A 76 9.46 -6.78 -3.24
C GLY A 76 8.46 -6.89 -4.40
N LEU A 77 8.62 -6.14 -5.48
CA LEU A 77 7.82 -6.29 -6.69
C LEU A 77 8.63 -6.98 -7.80
N PRO A 78 7.95 -7.69 -8.74
CA PRO A 78 8.60 -8.27 -9.91
C PRO A 78 9.39 -7.20 -10.70
N GLN A 79 10.56 -7.55 -11.23
CA GLN A 79 11.42 -6.62 -11.96
C GLN A 79 10.74 -5.93 -13.15
N THR A 80 9.72 -6.55 -13.71
CA THR A 80 8.93 -6.01 -14.83
C THR A 80 7.99 -4.88 -14.41
N ASP A 81 7.62 -4.84 -13.12
CA ASP A 81 6.53 -3.99 -12.62
C ASP A 81 6.87 -3.25 -11.30
N ASN A 82 8.15 -3.03 -11.05
CA ASN A 82 8.67 -2.44 -9.80
C ASN A 82 9.09 -0.97 -9.91
N MET A 83 8.74 -0.29 -10.97
CA MET A 83 9.05 1.12 -11.21
C MET A 83 7.86 1.84 -11.83
N LEU A 84 7.72 3.14 -11.60
CA LEU A 84 6.68 3.96 -12.24
C LEU A 84 6.71 3.90 -13.76
N PHE A 85 7.89 3.63 -14.35
CA PHE A 85 8.06 3.41 -15.78
C PHE A 85 7.21 2.24 -16.32
N SER A 86 7.00 1.19 -15.53
CA SER A 86 6.22 0.03 -15.94
C SER A 86 4.75 0.37 -16.21
N ILE A 87 4.23 1.37 -15.53
CA ILE A 87 2.85 1.87 -15.69
C ILE A 87 2.74 3.10 -16.60
N GLY A 88 3.84 3.48 -17.29
CA GLY A 88 3.82 4.57 -18.27
C GLY A 88 4.17 5.95 -17.72
N ILE A 89 4.65 6.06 -16.47
CA ILE A 89 5.12 7.32 -15.89
C ILE A 89 6.64 7.44 -16.06
N ARG A 90 7.10 8.58 -16.56
CA ARG A 90 8.52 8.85 -16.84
C ARG A 90 8.90 10.28 -16.46
N LEU A 91 10.16 10.48 -16.12
CA LEU A 91 10.77 11.82 -16.10
C LEU A 91 11.33 12.13 -17.49
N ASN A 92 11.06 13.33 -17.99
CA ASN A 92 11.68 13.84 -19.19
C ASN A 92 13.02 14.52 -18.88
N ASP A 93 13.75 14.97 -19.91
CA ASP A 93 15.06 15.62 -19.78
C ASP A 93 15.01 16.94 -18.99
N GLN A 94 13.83 17.54 -18.85
CA GLN A 94 13.61 18.73 -18.04
C GLN A 94 13.24 18.40 -16.60
N GLY A 95 13.17 17.10 -16.22
CA GLY A 95 12.79 16.65 -14.90
C GLY A 95 11.29 16.81 -14.59
N ALA A 96 10.46 16.93 -15.62
CA ALA A 96 9.00 16.86 -15.45
C ALA A 96 8.51 15.43 -15.64
N MET A 97 7.51 15.02 -14.86
CA MET A 97 6.83 13.74 -15.06
C MET A 97 5.85 13.81 -16.22
N THR A 98 5.82 12.75 -17.01
CA THR A 98 4.88 12.54 -18.10
C THR A 98 4.17 11.21 -17.94
N ILE A 99 2.92 11.14 -18.38
CA ILE A 99 2.09 9.93 -18.31
C ILE A 99 1.73 9.49 -19.74
N ASP A 100 1.96 8.22 -20.04
CA ASP A 100 1.34 7.52 -21.14
C ASP A 100 -0.04 7.03 -20.66
N GLN A 101 -1.09 7.79 -20.97
CA GLN A 101 -2.46 7.52 -20.53
C GLN A 101 -2.99 6.17 -21.00
N LYS A 102 -2.58 5.73 -22.21
CA LYS A 102 -2.99 4.44 -22.74
C LYS A 102 -2.36 3.31 -21.94
N LYS A 103 -1.05 3.37 -21.74
CA LYS A 103 -0.32 2.35 -20.97
C LYS A 103 -0.77 2.29 -19.52
N LEU A 104 -0.99 3.45 -18.87
CA LEU A 104 -1.53 3.52 -17.53
C LEU A 104 -2.92 2.87 -17.48
N GLY A 105 -3.79 3.18 -18.43
CA GLY A 105 -5.13 2.60 -18.53
C GLY A 105 -5.09 1.08 -18.61
N GLU A 106 -4.32 0.55 -19.55
CA GLU A 106 -4.14 -0.88 -19.76
C GLU A 106 -3.63 -1.57 -18.49
N LYS A 107 -2.57 -1.04 -17.87
CA LYS A 107 -2.00 -1.62 -16.66
C LYS A 107 -2.93 -1.60 -15.44
N VAL A 108 -3.68 -0.54 -15.24
CA VAL A 108 -4.67 -0.46 -14.13
C VAL A 108 -5.83 -1.43 -14.35
N GLU A 109 -6.22 -1.70 -15.60
CA GLU A 109 -7.30 -2.63 -15.92
C GLU A 109 -6.83 -4.10 -15.86
N GLU A 110 -5.61 -4.38 -16.31
CA GLU A 110 -5.02 -5.72 -16.29
C GLU A 110 -4.63 -6.20 -14.89
N ASP A 111 -3.95 -5.35 -14.13
CA ASP A 111 -3.42 -5.70 -12.80
C ASP A 111 -3.41 -4.50 -11.86
N PHE A 112 -4.60 -4.19 -11.35
CA PHE A 112 -4.79 -3.13 -10.36
C PHE A 112 -3.93 -3.33 -9.09
N ALA A 113 -3.74 -4.59 -8.67
CA ALA A 113 -3.01 -4.88 -7.43
C ALA A 113 -1.53 -4.50 -7.56
N THR A 114 -0.90 -4.86 -8.66
CA THR A 114 0.50 -4.48 -8.94
C THR A 114 0.66 -2.97 -9.06
N VAL A 115 -0.26 -2.27 -9.76
CA VAL A 115 -0.22 -0.81 -9.82
C VAL A 115 -0.36 -0.19 -8.43
N ALA A 116 -1.29 -0.67 -7.61
CA ALA A 116 -1.47 -0.17 -6.24
C ALA A 116 -0.24 -0.41 -5.36
N ASN A 117 0.48 -1.51 -5.57
CA ASN A 117 1.70 -1.84 -4.83
C ASN A 117 2.87 -0.89 -5.12
N LEU A 118 2.88 -0.19 -6.27
CA LEU A 118 3.88 0.86 -6.56
C LEU A 118 3.73 2.10 -5.67
N PHE A 119 2.53 2.33 -5.10
CA PHE A 119 2.21 3.53 -4.34
C PHE A 119 1.93 3.27 -2.85
N ARG A 120 2.04 2.04 -2.42
CA ARG A 120 1.83 1.68 -1.02
C ARG A 120 3.03 0.94 -0.45
N SER A 121 3.13 0.96 0.86
CA SER A 121 4.09 0.10 1.56
C SER A 121 3.85 -1.36 1.21
N HIS A 122 4.90 -2.04 0.85
CA HIS A 122 4.87 -3.45 0.49
C HIS A 122 5.88 -4.22 1.35
N GLY A 123 5.54 -5.45 1.71
CA GLY A 123 6.43 -6.34 2.43
C GLY A 123 6.08 -7.78 2.12
N GLU A 124 7.08 -8.60 1.92
CA GLU A 124 6.95 -10.03 1.66
C GLU A 124 7.49 -10.83 2.84
N SER A 125 6.93 -12.01 3.04
CA SER A 125 7.42 -12.99 4.00
C SER A 125 7.64 -14.32 3.29
N ASP A 126 8.76 -14.95 3.58
CA ASP A 126 9.09 -16.32 3.15
C ASP A 126 8.39 -17.39 4.00
N GLN A 127 7.69 -16.95 5.07
CA GLN A 127 7.00 -17.86 6.00
C GLN A 127 5.48 -17.84 5.79
N PRO A 128 4.84 -19.01 5.54
CA PRO A 128 3.41 -19.12 5.30
C PRO A 128 2.62 -18.87 6.59
N GLY A 129 2.64 -18.02 7.31
CA GLY A 129 1.92 -17.68 8.56
C GLY A 129 2.20 -16.25 8.99
N VAL A 130 3.10 -15.58 8.26
CA VAL A 130 3.46 -14.20 8.49
C VAL A 130 2.99 -13.37 7.31
N THR A 131 2.13 -12.39 7.56
CA THR A 131 1.61 -11.51 6.53
C THR A 131 1.98 -10.07 6.86
N PHE A 132 2.52 -9.35 5.88
CA PHE A 132 2.72 -7.91 6.00
C PHE A 132 1.36 -7.20 6.06
N VAL A 133 1.15 -6.38 7.08
CA VAL A 133 -0.10 -5.65 7.29
C VAL A 133 0.04 -4.19 6.85
N GLY A 134 1.21 -3.60 7.06
CA GLY A 134 1.49 -2.22 6.70
C GLY A 134 2.72 -1.67 7.39
N SER A 135 3.11 -0.46 7.00
CA SER A 135 4.16 0.32 7.64
C SER A 135 3.68 1.73 7.97
N THR A 136 4.38 2.40 8.85
CA THR A 136 4.18 3.81 9.20
C THR A 136 5.45 4.59 8.85
N ASP A 137 5.40 5.91 8.96
CA ASP A 137 6.56 6.78 8.72
C ASP A 137 7.73 6.51 9.68
N GLU A 138 7.44 5.86 10.83
CA GLU A 138 8.45 5.46 11.80
C GLU A 138 9.06 4.07 11.51
N THR A 139 8.50 3.34 10.53
CA THR A 139 9.00 2.02 10.16
C THR A 139 10.35 2.15 9.47
N GLN A 140 11.41 1.67 10.09
CA GLN A 140 12.73 1.63 9.47
C GLN A 140 12.75 0.56 8.38
N ILE A 141 13.13 0.95 7.17
CA ILE A 141 13.33 0.02 6.07
C ILE A 141 14.72 -0.60 6.21
N ASN A 142 14.79 -1.92 6.26
CA ASN A 142 16.03 -2.67 6.26
C ASN A 142 16.16 -3.47 4.96
N SER A 143 17.19 -3.21 4.16
CA SER A 143 17.46 -3.92 2.91
C SER A 143 17.65 -5.44 3.10
N ASP A 144 18.12 -5.86 4.28
CA ASP A 144 18.35 -7.26 4.62
C ASP A 144 17.09 -7.92 5.22
N GLY A 145 15.99 -7.17 5.31
CA GLY A 145 14.75 -7.62 5.91
C GLY A 145 14.79 -7.67 7.43
N PHE A 146 13.70 -8.14 8.02
CA PHE A 146 13.56 -8.32 9.46
C PHE A 146 13.53 -9.82 9.77
N LYS A 147 14.41 -10.26 10.63
CA LYS A 147 14.36 -11.63 11.14
C LYS A 147 13.30 -11.73 12.24
N ILE A 148 12.25 -12.51 11.97
CA ILE A 148 11.18 -12.78 12.93
C ILE A 148 11.40 -14.15 13.55
N ASP A 149 11.47 -14.21 14.88
CA ASP A 149 11.55 -15.45 15.63
C ASP A 149 10.20 -15.71 16.32
N VAL A 150 9.40 -16.59 15.73
CA VAL A 150 8.10 -16.97 16.28
C VAL A 150 8.30 -18.00 17.40
N LYS A 151 8.30 -17.53 18.64
CA LYS A 151 8.47 -18.40 19.84
C LYS A 151 7.31 -19.36 20.04
N GLN A 152 6.10 -18.93 19.68
CA GLN A 152 4.90 -19.74 19.81
C GLN A 152 3.90 -19.34 18.72
N ALA A 153 3.55 -20.29 17.88
CA ALA A 153 2.47 -20.10 16.93
C ALA A 153 1.12 -20.10 17.66
N SER A 154 0.16 -19.32 17.16
CA SER A 154 -1.20 -19.37 17.69
C SER A 154 -1.84 -20.70 17.30
N GLU A 155 -2.26 -21.46 18.28
CA GLU A 155 -3.05 -22.67 18.08
C GLU A 155 -4.54 -22.38 18.28
N LYS A 156 -5.37 -23.12 17.55
CA LYS A 156 -6.81 -23.01 17.78
C LYS A 156 -7.13 -23.53 19.17
N GLY A 157 -7.57 -22.62 20.04
CA GLY A 157 -8.02 -23.01 21.38
C GLY A 157 -9.15 -24.02 21.31
N TYR A 158 -9.06 -25.07 22.08
CA TYR A 158 -10.15 -26.01 22.30
C TYR A 158 -10.40 -26.20 23.80
N TYR A 159 -11.63 -26.35 24.14
CA TYR A 159 -12.02 -26.68 25.51
C TYR A 159 -12.62 -28.08 25.51
N LEU A 160 -11.99 -28.97 26.29
CA LEU A 160 -12.56 -30.28 26.57
C LEU A 160 -13.43 -30.17 27.81
N GLY A 161 -14.72 -30.21 27.60
CA GLY A 161 -15.68 -30.30 28.70
C GLY A 161 -15.54 -31.62 29.46
N THR A 162 -16.08 -31.66 30.65
CA THR A 162 -16.20 -32.92 31.41
C THR A 162 -17.00 -33.93 30.58
N PRO A 163 -16.50 -35.18 30.41
CA PRO A 163 -17.27 -36.20 29.71
C PRO A 163 -18.68 -36.35 30.31
N LEU A 164 -19.67 -36.33 29.45
CA LEU A 164 -21.05 -36.58 29.87
C LEU A 164 -21.18 -38.04 30.36
N PRO A 165 -21.98 -38.31 31.37
CA PRO A 165 -22.25 -39.66 31.77
C PRO A 165 -22.86 -40.46 30.59
N PRO A 166 -22.63 -41.77 30.53
CA PRO A 166 -23.04 -42.62 29.40
C PRO A 166 -24.55 -42.65 29.16
N MET A 167 -25.33 -42.20 30.12
CA MET A 167 -26.78 -42.06 30.01
C MET A 167 -27.23 -40.77 30.68
N ILE A 168 -27.93 -39.91 29.97
CA ILE A 168 -28.58 -38.72 30.48
C ILE A 168 -30.08 -38.92 30.32
N THR A 169 -30.80 -38.91 31.41
CA THR A 169 -32.25 -38.90 31.35
C THR A 169 -32.74 -37.48 31.23
N VAL A 170 -33.30 -37.14 30.06
CA VAL A 170 -33.83 -35.80 29.79
C VAL A 170 -35.16 -35.65 30.57
N ASN A 171 -35.29 -34.54 31.28
CA ASN A 171 -36.51 -34.15 31.99
C ASN A 171 -36.69 -32.60 31.87
N GLU A 172 -37.78 -32.09 32.40
CA GLU A 172 -38.13 -30.66 32.30
C GLU A 172 -37.10 -29.69 32.90
N THR A 173 -36.08 -30.16 33.60
CA THR A 173 -35.06 -29.34 34.23
C THR A 173 -33.69 -29.41 33.53
N ASN A 174 -33.48 -30.35 32.60
CA ASN A 174 -32.23 -30.58 31.91
C ASN A 174 -32.39 -30.79 30.39
N ASP A 175 -33.46 -30.30 29.80
CA ASP A 175 -33.75 -30.38 28.38
C ASP A 175 -33.06 -29.27 27.54
N THR A 176 -32.42 -28.33 28.21
CA THR A 176 -31.76 -27.20 27.58
C THR A 176 -30.26 -27.18 27.88
N ILE A 177 -29.41 -27.14 26.83
CA ILE A 177 -27.97 -26.96 26.95
C ILE A 177 -27.65 -25.53 26.59
N SER A 178 -27.09 -24.76 27.52
CA SER A 178 -26.59 -23.42 27.29
C SER A 178 -25.08 -23.42 27.26
N ILE A 179 -24.49 -22.95 26.15
CA ILE A 179 -23.05 -22.73 26.05
C ILE A 179 -22.80 -21.24 26.26
N ILE A 180 -22.19 -20.89 27.40
CA ILE A 180 -21.80 -19.52 27.69
C ILE A 180 -20.31 -19.38 27.36
N SER A 181 -20.01 -18.67 26.28
CA SER A 181 -18.65 -18.25 25.95
C SER A 181 -18.38 -16.97 26.72
N GLY A 182 -17.54 -17.05 27.74
CA GLY A 182 -17.03 -15.89 28.43
C GLY A 182 -16.07 -15.13 27.50
N GLY A 183 -16.60 -14.16 26.76
CA GLY A 183 -15.78 -13.22 26.03
C GLY A 183 -14.94 -12.37 27.00
N ARG A 184 -13.63 -12.35 26.80
CA ARG A 184 -12.74 -11.24 27.17
C ARG A 184 -12.34 -10.53 25.91
#